data_57e7cca70a0a6f3a0d44f6da013be19f
#
_entry.id   57e7cca70a0a6f3a0d44f6da013be19f
#
_cell.length_a   1.000
_cell.length_b   1.000
_cell.length_c   1.000
_cell.angle_alpha   90.00
_cell.angle_beta   90.00
_cell.angle_gamma   90.00
#
_symmetry.space_group_name_H-M   'P 1'
#
loop_
_entity.id
_entity.type
_entity.pdbx_description
1 polymer ?
#
loop_
_entity_poly.entity_id
_entity_poly.type
_entity_poly.pdbx_seq_one_letter_code
_entity_poly.pdbx_strand_id
1 'polypeptide(L)'
;MTRQRKECGRQVPGKYPEPAESYLLKNCWKETGKLRFEKVDNKDLVSLGMVTDACWSDYDGDNDLDIIVVGEWMPLTILENQNNNFIKKELSPTLKHTTGWWFSLKAADLDGDGDEDYIMGN
;
A
#
# COMPACT_ATOMS: atom_id res chain seq x y z
N MET A 1 6.11 -18.23 2.15
CA MET A 1 5.67 -16.83 2.12
C MET A 1 6.65 -15.98 2.91
N THR A 2 7.32 -15.05 2.30
CA THR A 2 8.18 -14.08 3.00
C THR A 2 7.25 -13.00 3.57
N ARG A 3 7.13 -12.90 4.91
CA ARG A 3 6.33 -11.84 5.52
C ARG A 3 7.02 -10.50 5.28
N GLN A 4 6.40 -9.65 4.50
CA GLN A 4 6.79 -8.27 4.33
C GLN A 4 6.02 -7.41 5.36
N ARG A 5 6.68 -6.37 5.84
CA ARG A 5 6.07 -5.36 6.70
C ARG A 5 6.14 -4.01 6.01
N LYS A 6 5.01 -3.35 5.92
CA LYS A 6 4.92 -1.98 5.42
C LYS A 6 5.12 -0.99 6.57
N GLU A 7 5.86 0.07 6.31
CA GLU A 7 5.97 1.24 7.17
C GLU A 7 5.48 2.44 6.36
N CYS A 8 4.35 3.00 6.79
CA CYS A 8 3.72 4.11 6.11
C CYS A 8 4.09 5.41 6.80
N GLY A 9 4.68 6.34 6.08
CA GLY A 9 4.98 7.68 6.54
C GLY A 9 3.84 8.64 6.22
N ARG A 10 3.16 9.19 7.26
CA ARG A 10 2.10 10.18 7.05
C ARG A 10 2.66 11.56 6.74
N GLN A 11 3.48 12.10 7.63
CA GLN A 11 4.02 13.45 7.50
C GLN A 11 5.36 13.61 8.20
N VAL A 12 6.14 14.58 7.77
CA VAL A 12 7.35 15.02 8.48
C VAL A 12 6.92 15.87 9.68
N PRO A 13 7.34 15.55 10.94
CA PRO A 13 6.96 16.33 12.11
C PRO A 13 7.29 17.80 11.97
N GLY A 14 6.29 18.67 12.20
CA GLY A 14 6.43 20.13 12.12
C GLY A 14 6.46 20.72 10.70
N LYS A 15 6.26 19.89 9.65
CA LYS A 15 6.31 20.33 8.26
C LYS A 15 5.04 19.97 7.45
N TYR A 16 3.90 19.90 8.12
CA TYR A 16 2.64 19.64 7.41
C TYR A 16 2.41 20.69 6.29
N PRO A 17 2.01 20.30 5.08
CA PRO A 17 1.61 18.98 4.59
C PRO A 17 2.74 18.20 3.87
N GLU A 18 3.98 18.28 4.31
CA GLU A 18 5.09 17.54 3.70
C GLU A 18 4.98 16.04 4.03
N PRO A 19 4.83 15.17 3.00
CA PRO A 19 4.73 13.73 3.24
C PRO A 19 6.07 13.15 3.69
N ALA A 20 6.01 12.18 4.61
CA ALA A 20 7.17 11.36 4.91
C ALA A 20 7.29 10.20 3.91
N GLU A 21 8.51 9.68 3.76
CA GLU A 21 8.75 8.52 2.91
C GLU A 21 8.07 7.27 3.47
N SER A 22 7.53 6.45 2.60
CA SER A 22 6.99 5.14 2.92
C SER A 22 7.96 4.03 2.52
N TYR A 23 7.98 2.93 3.29
CA TYR A 23 8.92 1.85 3.07
C TYR A 23 8.23 0.50 3.11
N LEU A 24 8.75 -0.43 2.32
CA LEU A 24 8.46 -1.84 2.42
C LEU A 24 9.67 -2.55 3.04
N LEU A 25 9.41 -3.35 4.07
CA LEU A 25 10.43 -4.13 4.76
C LEU A 25 10.23 -5.61 4.48
N LYS A 26 11.25 -6.23 3.88
CA LYS A 26 11.32 -7.67 3.67
C LYS A 26 11.80 -8.35 4.95
N ASN A 27 11.06 -9.35 5.43
CA ASN A 27 11.50 -10.18 6.54
C ASN A 27 12.45 -11.29 6.03
N CYS A 28 13.69 -11.23 6.45
CA CYS A 28 14.75 -12.17 6.05
C CYS A 28 14.93 -13.36 7.01
N TRP A 29 13.96 -13.65 7.87
CA TRP A 29 14.03 -14.75 8.83
C TRP A 29 14.33 -16.10 8.17
N LYS A 30 13.64 -16.42 7.07
CA LYS A 30 13.82 -17.70 6.38
C LYS A 30 15.21 -17.88 5.78
N GLU A 31 15.84 -16.79 5.39
CA GLU A 31 17.16 -16.77 4.74
C GLU A 31 18.29 -16.79 5.77
N THR A 32 18.10 -16.14 6.91
CA THR A 32 19.17 -15.89 7.88
C THR A 32 19.00 -16.63 9.20
N GLY A 33 17.81 -17.18 9.49
CA GLY A 33 17.46 -17.77 10.80
C GLY A 33 17.41 -16.76 11.95
N LYS A 34 17.56 -15.47 11.66
CA LYS A 34 17.50 -14.39 12.64
C LYS A 34 16.43 -13.36 12.24
N LEU A 35 15.80 -12.73 13.23
CA LEU A 35 14.85 -11.64 12.96
C LEU A 35 15.61 -10.46 12.38
N ARG A 36 15.46 -10.26 11.08
CA ARG A 36 16.07 -9.19 10.32
C ARG A 36 15.09 -8.68 9.28
N PHE A 37 14.97 -7.36 9.18
CA PHE A 37 14.21 -6.69 8.14
C PHE A 37 15.16 -5.91 7.25
N GLU A 38 14.95 -6.00 5.95
CA GLU A 38 15.69 -5.22 4.95
C GLU A 38 14.74 -4.32 4.20
N LYS A 39 15.14 -3.06 3.99
CA LYS A 39 14.37 -2.12 3.17
C LYS A 39 14.37 -2.60 1.72
N VAL A 40 13.18 -2.72 1.14
CA VAL A 40 13.03 -2.95 -0.30
C VAL A 40 13.24 -1.63 -1.01
N ASP A 41 14.18 -1.59 -1.93
CA ASP A 41 14.44 -0.42 -2.75
C ASP A 41 13.41 -0.36 -3.88
N ASN A 42 12.46 0.58 -3.77
CA ASN A 42 11.39 0.75 -4.74
C ASN A 42 10.98 2.22 -4.81
N LYS A 43 11.19 2.82 -5.98
CA LYS A 43 10.93 4.26 -6.23
C LYS A 43 9.46 4.66 -6.09
N ASP A 44 8.54 3.76 -6.43
CA ASP A 44 7.11 4.03 -6.42
C ASP A 44 6.53 4.06 -5.00
N LEU A 45 7.24 3.45 -4.04
CA LEU A 45 6.90 3.51 -2.61
C LEU A 45 7.34 4.82 -1.94
N VAL A 46 8.45 5.39 -2.37
CA VAL A 46 9.06 6.55 -1.68
C VAL A 46 8.18 7.79 -1.77
N SER A 47 7.47 7.98 -2.88
CA SER A 47 6.70 9.20 -3.19
C SER A 47 5.19 8.98 -3.21
N LEU A 48 4.65 8.16 -2.32
CA LEU A 48 3.21 7.85 -2.29
C LEU A 48 2.34 9.03 -1.87
N GLY A 49 2.81 9.87 -0.97
CA GLY A 49 2.05 10.94 -0.34
C GLY A 49 1.91 10.74 1.17
N MET A 50 0.93 11.42 1.79
CA MET A 50 0.68 11.33 3.23
C MET A 50 -0.17 10.08 3.55
N VAL A 51 0.48 8.92 3.52
CA VAL A 51 -0.17 7.63 3.74
C VAL A 51 -0.67 7.49 5.17
N THR A 52 -1.94 7.14 5.34
CA THR A 52 -2.58 6.91 6.63
C THR A 52 -2.87 5.44 6.88
N ASP A 53 -3.26 4.70 5.84
CA ASP A 53 -3.51 3.27 5.95
C ASP A 53 -3.18 2.55 4.63
N ALA A 54 -2.95 1.25 4.73
CA ALA A 54 -2.71 0.39 3.59
C ALA A 54 -3.10 -1.05 3.92
N CYS A 55 -3.54 -1.83 2.94
CA CYS A 55 -3.80 -3.25 3.09
C CYS A 55 -3.10 -4.08 2.02
N TRP A 56 -2.94 -5.36 2.30
CA TRP A 56 -2.55 -6.36 1.34
C TRP A 56 -3.82 -6.97 0.74
N SER A 57 -3.87 -7.09 -0.57
CA SER A 57 -5.00 -7.63 -1.31
C SER A 57 -4.53 -8.16 -2.65
N ASP A 58 -5.11 -9.25 -3.11
CA ASP A 58 -4.94 -9.75 -4.48
C ASP A 58 -5.93 -8.99 -5.37
N TYR A 59 -5.50 -7.81 -5.86
CA TYR A 59 -6.37 -6.88 -6.58
C TYR A 59 -6.75 -7.36 -7.97
N ASP A 60 -5.88 -8.08 -8.65
CA ASP A 60 -6.08 -8.50 -10.03
C ASP A 60 -6.33 -10.00 -10.21
N GLY A 61 -6.37 -10.76 -9.10
CA GLY A 61 -6.71 -12.17 -9.09
C GLY A 61 -5.59 -13.09 -9.59
N ASP A 62 -4.35 -12.62 -9.55
CA ASP A 62 -3.19 -13.40 -10.00
C ASP A 62 -2.56 -14.28 -8.91
N ASN A 63 -3.11 -14.27 -7.69
CA ASN A 63 -2.67 -14.93 -6.46
C ASN A 63 -1.38 -14.37 -5.86
N ASP A 64 -0.93 -13.21 -6.29
CA ASP A 64 0.09 -12.42 -5.63
C ASP A 64 -0.58 -11.30 -4.83
N LEU A 65 0.04 -10.90 -3.71
CA LEU A 65 -0.52 -9.82 -2.90
C LEU A 65 0.02 -8.47 -3.37
N ASP A 66 -0.90 -7.59 -3.73
CA ASP A 66 -0.68 -6.19 -4.02
C ASP A 66 -0.78 -5.32 -2.76
N ILE A 67 -0.44 -4.06 -2.89
CA ILE A 67 -0.59 -3.07 -1.82
C ILE A 67 -1.58 -2.00 -2.25
N ILE A 68 -2.68 -1.89 -1.51
CA ILE A 68 -3.66 -0.81 -1.68
C ILE A 68 -3.39 0.24 -0.61
N VAL A 69 -3.31 1.50 -1.01
CA VAL A 69 -2.87 2.61 -0.13
C VAL A 69 -3.87 3.75 -0.18
N VAL A 70 -4.17 4.31 0.98
CA VAL A 70 -4.97 5.53 1.13
C VAL A 70 -4.28 6.54 2.04
N GLY A 71 -4.67 7.81 1.93
CA GLY A 71 -4.08 8.84 2.77
C GLY A 71 -4.71 10.21 2.58
N GLU A 72 -4.08 11.22 3.19
CA GLU A 72 -4.51 12.62 3.09
C GLU A 72 -4.03 13.23 1.78
N TRP A 73 -4.91 13.95 1.10
CA TRP A 73 -4.63 14.65 -0.15
C TRP A 73 -4.14 13.76 -1.29
N MET A 74 -4.45 12.49 -1.23
CA MET A 74 -4.06 11.54 -2.28
C MET A 74 -5.26 10.66 -2.69
N PRO A 75 -5.27 10.19 -3.94
CA PRO A 75 -6.26 9.20 -4.39
C PRO A 75 -5.95 7.83 -3.80
N LEU A 76 -6.94 6.94 -3.82
CA LEU A 76 -6.68 5.51 -3.69
C LEU A 76 -5.52 5.15 -4.64
N THR A 77 -4.53 4.47 -4.14
CA THR A 77 -3.34 4.09 -4.91
C THR A 77 -3.12 2.59 -4.84
N ILE A 78 -2.94 1.96 -5.97
CA ILE A 78 -2.66 0.54 -6.11
C ILE A 78 -1.21 0.37 -6.55
N LEU A 79 -0.48 -0.46 -5.82
CA LEU A 79 0.87 -0.90 -6.14
C LEU A 79 0.79 -2.37 -6.49
N GLU A 80 0.73 -2.67 -7.78
CA GLU A 80 0.66 -4.02 -8.33
C GLU A 80 1.98 -4.74 -8.14
N ASN A 81 1.92 -5.96 -7.63
CA ASN A 81 3.09 -6.81 -7.40
C ASN A 81 3.46 -7.54 -8.68
N GLN A 82 4.57 -7.18 -9.26
CA GLN A 82 5.12 -7.88 -10.42
C GLN A 82 6.44 -8.59 -10.01
N ASN A 83 6.32 -9.85 -9.58
CA ASN A 83 7.47 -10.66 -9.13
C ASN A 83 8.26 -10.01 -7.96
N ASN A 84 7.57 -9.57 -6.92
CA ASN A 84 8.10 -8.83 -5.75
C ASN A 84 8.60 -7.40 -6.08
N ASN A 85 8.30 -6.88 -7.24
CA ASN A 85 8.51 -5.49 -7.60
C ASN A 85 7.15 -4.78 -7.65
N PHE A 86 6.92 -3.81 -6.77
CA PHE A 86 5.66 -3.09 -6.66
C PHE A 86 5.66 -1.89 -7.59
N ILE A 87 4.71 -1.85 -8.52
CA ILE A 87 4.60 -0.82 -9.54
C ILE A 87 3.27 -0.09 -9.36
N LYS A 88 3.33 1.24 -9.31
CA LYS A 88 2.11 2.06 -9.24
C LYS A 88 1.25 1.87 -10.47
N LYS A 89 0.02 1.37 -10.26
CA LYS A 89 -0.94 1.13 -11.35
C LYS A 89 -1.65 2.41 -11.75
N GLU A 90 -1.81 2.60 -13.05
CA GLU A 90 -2.68 3.63 -13.59
C GLU A 90 -4.15 3.25 -13.35
N LEU A 91 -4.83 4.06 -12.55
CA LEU A 91 -6.23 3.84 -12.22
C LEU A 91 -7.15 4.30 -13.34
N SER A 92 -8.35 3.70 -13.42
CA SER A 92 -9.41 4.18 -14.28
C SER A 92 -9.74 5.66 -14.00
N PRO A 93 -10.29 6.40 -14.97
CA PRO A 93 -10.68 7.81 -14.74
C PRO A 93 -11.57 8.03 -13.51
N THR A 94 -12.45 7.07 -13.24
CA THR A 94 -13.36 7.11 -12.07
C THR A 94 -12.57 7.06 -10.75
N LEU A 95 -11.58 6.17 -10.64
CA LEU A 95 -10.78 6.01 -9.43
C LEU A 95 -9.73 7.12 -9.25
N LYS A 96 -9.30 7.78 -10.33
CA LYS A 96 -8.42 8.97 -10.24
C LYS A 96 -9.04 10.13 -9.46
N HIS A 97 -10.36 10.21 -9.38
CA HIS A 97 -11.10 11.26 -8.65
C HIS A 97 -11.40 10.91 -7.19
N THR A 98 -10.75 9.90 -6.62
CA THR A 98 -10.89 9.50 -5.21
C THR A 98 -10.00 10.29 -4.25
N THR A 99 -9.36 11.36 -4.70
CA THR A 99 -8.56 12.24 -3.82
C THR A 99 -9.40 12.76 -2.67
N GLY A 100 -8.94 12.53 -1.45
CA GLY A 100 -9.67 12.88 -0.23
C GLY A 100 -8.82 12.82 1.03
N TRP A 101 -9.49 12.86 2.17
CA TRP A 101 -8.92 12.66 3.48
C TRP A 101 -9.31 11.28 4.00
N TRP A 102 -8.51 10.29 3.69
CA TRP A 102 -8.79 8.93 4.06
C TRP A 102 -7.93 8.51 5.24
N PHE A 103 -8.53 7.91 6.26
CA PHE A 103 -7.83 7.48 7.48
C PHE A 103 -7.84 5.98 7.70
N SER A 104 -8.74 5.27 7.05
CA SER A 104 -8.86 3.82 7.18
C SER A 104 -9.16 3.15 5.84
N LEU A 105 -8.66 1.93 5.69
CA LEU A 105 -8.88 1.07 4.53
C LEU A 105 -9.11 -0.36 4.98
N LYS A 106 -10.15 -1.00 4.46
CA LYS A 106 -10.43 -2.42 4.65
C LYS A 106 -10.76 -3.07 3.32
N ALA A 107 -10.24 -4.28 3.14
CA ALA A 107 -10.59 -5.15 2.04
C ALA A 107 -11.42 -6.33 2.57
N ALA A 108 -12.50 -6.67 1.89
CA ALA A 108 -13.34 -7.84 2.16
C ALA A 108 -14.24 -8.10 0.96
N ASP A 109 -14.55 -9.37 0.71
CA ASP A 109 -15.60 -9.77 -0.22
C ASP A 109 -16.97 -9.50 0.44
N LEU A 110 -17.64 -8.40 0.08
CA LEU A 110 -18.88 -7.95 0.72
C LEU A 110 -20.14 -8.50 0.07
N ASP A 111 -20.09 -8.79 -1.21
CA ASP A 111 -21.26 -9.30 -1.95
C ASP A 111 -21.19 -10.81 -2.24
N GLY A 112 -20.07 -11.46 -1.91
CA GLY A 112 -19.90 -12.91 -2.01
C GLY A 112 -19.59 -13.38 -3.44
N ASP A 113 -19.07 -12.52 -4.29
CA ASP A 113 -18.73 -12.85 -5.68
C ASP A 113 -17.31 -13.42 -5.85
N GLY A 114 -16.51 -13.38 -4.80
CA GLY A 114 -15.15 -13.91 -4.74
C GLY A 114 -14.04 -12.87 -4.98
N ASP A 115 -14.41 -11.65 -5.33
CA ASP A 115 -13.48 -10.52 -5.47
C ASP A 115 -13.42 -9.68 -4.18
N GLU A 116 -12.33 -8.98 -3.93
CA GLU A 116 -12.19 -8.11 -2.76
C GLU A 116 -12.71 -6.70 -3.03
N ASP A 117 -13.70 -6.28 -2.22
CA ASP A 117 -14.18 -4.92 -2.17
C ASP A 117 -13.36 -4.06 -1.22
N TYR A 118 -13.34 -2.75 -1.43
CA TYR A 118 -12.57 -1.81 -0.62
C TYR A 118 -13.45 -0.74 0.01
N ILE A 119 -13.39 -0.66 1.35
CA ILE A 119 -14.06 0.40 2.12
C ILE A 119 -13.01 1.37 2.61
N MET A 120 -13.19 2.63 2.24
CA MET A 120 -12.38 3.75 2.73
C MET A 120 -13.20 4.61 3.68
N GLY A 121 -12.60 5.00 4.80
CA GLY A 121 -13.22 5.87 5.81
C GLY A 121 -12.38 7.10 6.12
N ASN A 122 -13.07 8.21 6.45
CA ASN A 122 -12.46 9.45 6.92
C ASN A 122 -13.02 9.84 8.31
#